data_732a07dfaf838d0467619d95e5d45378
#
_entry.id   732a07dfaf838d0467619d95e5d45378
#
_cell.length_a   1.000
_cell.length_b   1.000
_cell.length_c   1.000
_cell.angle_alpha   90.00
_cell.angle_beta   90.00
_cell.angle_gamma   90.00
#
_symmetry.space_group_name_H-M   'P 1'
#
loop_
_entity.id
_entity.type
_entity.pdbx_description
1 polymer ?
#
loop_
_entity_poly.entity_id
_entity_poly.type
_entity_poly.pdbx_seq_one_letter_code
_entity_poly.pdbx_strand_id
1 'polypeptide(L)'
;MIAKKITAIAWDYVRDEEGVFSIVRTLGEIAGTTSILVAGELLSSFSSGKGMMLGGVAGVQPTEVVIIGAGTVGEYATRAALGLGASVKVFDNSLSRLRRLQNDIGSRIFTSIIQPKVLAKAIRRADVVIGALRSPIGRTPCVVSEDMI
;
A
#
# COMPACT_ATOMS: atom_id res chain seq x y z
N MET A 1 19.12 5.51 -29.29
CA MET A 1 19.99 4.43 -28.80
C MET A 1 20.37 3.46 -29.92
N ILE A 2 19.41 2.86 -30.62
CA ILE A 2 19.67 1.83 -31.66
C ILE A 2 20.61 2.34 -32.76
N ALA A 3 20.36 3.53 -33.33
CA ALA A 3 21.20 4.12 -34.39
C ALA A 3 22.67 4.37 -33.97
N LYS A 4 22.93 4.51 -32.67
CA LYS A 4 24.28 4.73 -32.11
C LYS A 4 24.90 3.48 -31.49
N LYS A 5 24.23 2.29 -31.64
CA LYS A 5 24.67 1.00 -31.08
C LYS A 5 25.01 1.07 -29.58
N ILE A 6 24.22 1.82 -28.80
CA ILE A 6 24.44 1.98 -27.35
C ILE A 6 23.86 0.75 -26.65
N THR A 7 24.64 0.14 -25.76
CA THR A 7 24.14 -0.86 -24.80
C THR A 7 23.41 -0.14 -23.69
N ALA A 8 22.12 -0.43 -23.49
CA ALA A 8 21.32 0.14 -22.42
C ALA A 8 20.75 -0.99 -21.56
N ILE A 9 20.87 -0.86 -20.24
CA ILE A 9 20.36 -1.81 -19.27
C ILE A 9 19.29 -1.10 -18.44
N ALA A 10 18.06 -1.59 -18.50
CA ALA A 10 16.98 -1.13 -17.63
C ALA A 10 16.91 -2.05 -16.40
N TRP A 11 17.38 -1.56 -15.28
CA TRP A 11 17.45 -2.31 -14.02
C TRP A 11 16.08 -2.79 -13.51
N ASP A 12 15.01 -2.06 -13.84
CA ASP A 12 13.63 -2.45 -13.51
C ASP A 12 13.19 -3.78 -14.15
N TYR A 13 13.91 -4.23 -15.18
CA TYR A 13 13.64 -5.48 -15.89
C TYR A 13 14.64 -6.59 -15.57
N VAL A 14 15.61 -6.32 -14.68
CA VAL A 14 16.55 -7.35 -14.20
C VAL A 14 15.79 -8.34 -13.33
N ARG A 15 15.92 -9.63 -13.68
CA ARG A 15 15.35 -10.74 -12.93
C ARG A 15 16.46 -11.56 -12.29
N ASP A 16 16.18 -12.11 -11.12
CA ASP A 16 17.03 -13.10 -10.49
C ASP A 16 16.84 -14.48 -11.12
N GLU A 17 17.53 -15.49 -10.58
CA GLU A 17 17.46 -16.89 -11.03
C GLU A 17 16.06 -17.49 -10.90
N GLU A 18 15.23 -16.97 -9.99
CA GLU A 18 13.84 -17.37 -9.77
C GLU A 18 12.85 -16.62 -10.68
N GLY A 19 13.36 -15.70 -11.53
CA GLY A 19 12.55 -14.88 -12.43
C GLY A 19 11.85 -13.69 -11.77
N VAL A 20 12.20 -13.37 -10.52
CA VAL A 20 11.63 -12.24 -9.78
C VAL A 20 12.39 -10.96 -10.12
N PHE A 21 11.68 -9.85 -10.23
CA PHE A 21 12.26 -8.51 -10.35
C PHE A 21 12.80 -8.04 -8.99
N SER A 22 13.95 -8.55 -8.57
CA SER A 22 14.48 -8.39 -7.21
C SER A 22 14.72 -6.93 -6.84
N ILE A 23 15.26 -6.09 -7.74
CA ILE A 23 15.48 -4.66 -7.49
C ILE A 23 14.14 -3.93 -7.28
N VAL A 24 13.17 -4.16 -8.17
CA VAL A 24 11.84 -3.53 -8.07
C VAL A 24 11.10 -4.00 -6.82
N ARG A 25 11.29 -5.26 -6.44
CA ARG A 25 10.72 -5.81 -5.20
C ARG A 25 11.25 -5.08 -3.98
N THR A 26 12.59 -4.96 -3.85
CA THR A 26 13.23 -4.25 -2.73
C THR A 26 12.78 -2.79 -2.65
N LEU A 27 12.72 -2.09 -3.79
CA LEU A 27 12.18 -0.73 -3.83
C LEU A 27 10.72 -0.67 -3.37
N GLY A 28 9.91 -1.67 -3.74
CA GLY A 28 8.52 -1.79 -3.28
C GLY A 28 8.40 -2.00 -1.76
N GLU A 29 9.29 -2.77 -1.17
CA GLU A 29 9.38 -3.00 0.28
C GLU A 29 9.69 -1.70 1.04
N ILE A 30 10.71 -0.96 0.55
CA ILE A 30 11.08 0.35 1.08
C ILE A 30 9.89 1.33 0.94
N ALA A 31 9.31 1.43 -0.26
CA ALA A 31 8.21 2.35 -0.51
C ALA A 31 6.99 2.06 0.38
N GLY A 32 6.64 0.79 0.57
CA GLY A 32 5.54 0.38 1.45
C GLY A 32 5.77 0.81 2.90
N THR A 33 6.94 0.52 3.45
CA THR A 33 7.29 0.91 4.82
C THR A 33 7.33 2.42 4.97
N THR A 34 8.02 3.12 4.05
CA THR A 34 8.16 4.58 4.09
C THR A 34 6.82 5.29 3.96
N SER A 35 5.87 4.77 3.19
CA SER A 35 4.55 5.38 3.04
C SER A 35 3.81 5.53 4.39
N ILE A 36 3.98 4.58 5.30
CA ILE A 36 3.38 4.63 6.64
C ILE A 36 4.13 5.61 7.55
N LEU A 37 5.46 5.71 7.45
CA LEU A 37 6.23 6.70 8.19
C LEU A 37 5.83 8.13 7.79
N VAL A 38 5.75 8.40 6.48
CA VAL A 38 5.30 9.70 5.96
C VAL A 38 3.86 10.00 6.37
N ALA A 39 2.96 9.00 6.30
CA ALA A 39 1.58 9.17 6.76
C ALA A 39 1.51 9.49 8.25
N GLY A 40 2.36 8.88 9.08
CA GLY A 40 2.47 9.18 10.50
C GLY A 40 2.93 10.62 10.76
N GLU A 41 3.94 11.09 10.03
CA GLU A 41 4.42 12.46 10.11
C GLU A 41 3.32 13.46 9.74
N LEU A 42 2.64 13.25 8.60
CA LEU A 42 1.55 14.12 8.15
C LEU A 42 0.36 14.11 9.11
N LEU A 43 -0.03 12.94 9.63
CA LEU A 43 -1.16 12.79 10.53
C LEU A 43 -0.92 13.47 11.88
N SER A 44 0.30 13.43 12.39
CA SER A 44 0.69 14.02 13.67
C SER A 44 0.92 15.52 13.61
N SER A 45 1.07 16.11 12.42
CA SER A 45 1.31 17.54 12.25
C SER A 45 0.17 18.39 12.81
N PHE A 46 0.50 19.34 13.68
CA PHE A 46 -0.47 20.29 14.25
C PHE A 46 -0.96 21.35 13.24
N SER A 47 -0.19 21.59 12.18
CA SER A 47 -0.50 22.63 11.20
C SER A 47 -1.29 22.12 9.99
N SER A 48 -1.13 20.85 9.61
CA SER A 48 -1.71 20.28 8.40
C SER A 48 -2.37 18.91 8.59
N GLY A 49 -2.15 18.27 9.73
CA GLY A 49 -2.72 16.95 10.05
C GLY A 49 -3.84 17.03 11.07
N LYS A 50 -4.26 15.87 11.54
CA LYS A 50 -5.27 15.73 12.60
C LYS A 50 -4.70 15.86 14.03
N GLY A 51 -3.37 16.01 14.19
CA GLY A 51 -2.70 15.99 15.49
C GLY A 51 -2.80 14.62 16.18
N MET A 52 -2.89 13.54 15.43
CA MET A 52 -3.08 12.17 15.92
C MET A 52 -1.83 11.33 15.69
N MET A 53 -1.53 10.41 16.59
CA MET A 53 -0.53 9.37 16.38
C MET A 53 -1.06 8.31 15.43
N LEU A 54 -0.28 7.94 14.41
CA LEU A 54 -0.59 6.77 13.59
C LEU A 54 -0.29 5.50 14.40
N GLY A 55 -1.30 4.66 14.59
CA GLY A 55 -1.15 3.42 15.35
C GLY A 55 -2.28 3.20 16.35
N GLY A 56 -2.00 2.45 17.41
CA GLY A 56 -2.94 2.18 18.48
C GLY A 56 -2.24 1.81 19.78
N VAL A 57 -2.82 2.24 20.89
CA VAL A 57 -2.39 1.89 22.24
C VAL A 57 -3.60 1.46 23.06
N ALA A 58 -3.39 0.71 24.14
CA ALA A 58 -4.47 0.22 25.00
C ALA A 58 -5.32 1.40 25.54
N GLY A 59 -6.64 1.28 25.37
CA GLY A 59 -7.61 2.28 25.83
C GLY A 59 -7.87 3.45 24.86
N VAL A 60 -7.15 3.50 23.73
CA VAL A 60 -7.34 4.50 22.67
C VAL A 60 -7.72 3.80 21.38
N GLN A 61 -8.73 4.34 20.67
CA GLN A 61 -9.12 3.79 19.37
C GLN A 61 -7.95 3.86 18.41
N PRO A 62 -7.59 2.73 17.75
CA PRO A 62 -6.52 2.72 16.75
C PRO A 62 -6.93 3.53 15.52
N THR A 63 -5.94 4.16 14.88
CA THR A 63 -6.12 4.82 13.57
C THR A 63 -6.52 3.80 12.50
N GLU A 64 -7.48 4.17 11.65
CA GLU A 64 -7.91 3.34 10.53
C GLU A 64 -7.07 3.64 9.28
N VAL A 65 -6.35 2.63 8.79
CA VAL A 65 -5.52 2.70 7.58
C VAL A 65 -6.17 1.87 6.47
N VAL A 66 -6.46 2.50 5.34
CA VAL A 66 -6.95 1.83 4.13
C VAL A 66 -5.82 1.73 3.12
N ILE A 67 -5.52 0.51 2.66
CA ILE A 67 -4.48 0.24 1.66
C ILE A 67 -5.14 -0.33 0.40
N ILE A 68 -4.88 0.30 -0.75
CA ILE A 68 -5.46 -0.08 -2.04
C ILE A 68 -4.34 -0.69 -2.89
N GLY A 69 -4.34 -2.01 -2.98
CA GLY A 69 -3.32 -2.85 -3.61
C GLY A 69 -2.66 -3.81 -2.61
N ALA A 70 -2.65 -5.12 -2.93
CA ALA A 70 -2.02 -6.18 -2.13
C ALA A 70 -0.76 -6.74 -2.81
N GLY A 71 -0.02 -5.87 -3.52
CA GLY A 71 1.32 -6.14 -4.05
C GLY A 71 2.39 -5.95 -2.97
N THR A 72 3.67 -5.95 -3.37
CA THR A 72 4.81 -5.77 -2.44
C THR A 72 4.68 -4.48 -1.61
N VAL A 73 4.38 -3.36 -2.25
CA VAL A 73 4.18 -2.06 -1.56
C VAL A 73 3.05 -2.16 -0.52
N GLY A 74 1.89 -2.71 -0.93
CA GLY A 74 0.74 -2.85 -0.03
C GLY A 74 0.99 -3.81 1.13
N GLU A 75 1.73 -4.89 0.90
CA GLU A 75 2.13 -5.84 1.94
C GLU A 75 3.01 -5.16 2.99
N TYR A 76 4.06 -4.45 2.57
CA TYR A 76 4.98 -3.80 3.52
C TYR A 76 4.34 -2.60 4.22
N ALA A 77 3.46 -1.85 3.54
CA ALA A 77 2.62 -0.85 4.19
C ALA A 77 1.70 -1.48 5.26
N THR A 78 1.12 -2.65 4.95
CA THR A 78 0.27 -3.39 5.91
C THR A 78 1.08 -3.83 7.13
N ARG A 79 2.26 -4.40 6.93
CA ARG A 79 3.16 -4.82 8.03
C ARG A 79 3.55 -3.65 8.92
N ALA A 80 3.94 -2.53 8.31
CA ALA A 80 4.33 -1.33 9.04
C ALA A 80 3.17 -0.75 9.86
N ALA A 81 1.98 -0.60 9.26
CA ALA A 81 0.80 -0.09 9.96
C ALA A 81 0.35 -1.00 11.11
N LEU A 82 0.32 -2.32 10.90
CA LEU A 82 0.01 -3.29 11.94
C LEU A 82 1.05 -3.27 13.06
N GLY A 83 2.35 -3.13 12.72
CA GLY A 83 3.44 -3.02 13.70
C GLY A 83 3.29 -1.81 14.63
N LEU A 84 2.64 -0.73 14.17
CA LEU A 84 2.29 0.44 14.97
C LEU A 84 0.96 0.26 15.74
N GLY A 85 0.24 -0.84 15.54
CA GLY A 85 -1.05 -1.10 16.18
C GLY A 85 -2.25 -0.46 15.49
N ALA A 86 -2.13 -0.02 14.24
CA ALA A 86 -3.25 0.52 13.47
C ALA A 86 -4.26 -0.56 13.05
N SER A 87 -5.51 -0.17 12.83
CA SER A 87 -6.55 -1.00 12.21
C SER A 87 -6.42 -0.92 10.69
N VAL A 88 -6.12 -2.04 10.03
CA VAL A 88 -5.79 -2.05 8.59
C VAL A 88 -6.88 -2.74 7.77
N LYS A 89 -7.25 -2.11 6.64
CA LYS A 89 -8.14 -2.67 5.62
C LYS A 89 -7.44 -2.66 4.28
N VAL A 90 -7.35 -3.82 3.63
CA VAL A 90 -6.67 -3.96 2.33
C VAL A 90 -7.65 -4.32 1.23
N PHE A 91 -7.53 -3.61 0.10
CA PHE A 91 -8.36 -3.82 -1.09
C PHE A 91 -7.49 -4.16 -2.29
N ASP A 92 -7.82 -5.23 -3.02
CA ASP A 92 -7.19 -5.60 -4.29
C ASP A 92 -8.18 -6.42 -5.12
N ASN A 93 -8.13 -6.32 -6.45
CA ASN A 93 -8.99 -7.13 -7.33
C ASN A 93 -8.48 -8.57 -7.49
N SER A 94 -7.26 -8.88 -7.07
CA SER A 94 -6.67 -10.20 -7.13
C SER A 94 -6.88 -10.98 -5.84
N LEU A 95 -7.78 -11.94 -5.85
CA LEU A 95 -7.99 -12.86 -4.70
C LEU A 95 -6.72 -13.63 -4.32
N SER A 96 -5.87 -13.97 -5.30
CA SER A 96 -4.60 -14.65 -5.03
C SER A 96 -3.65 -13.78 -4.22
N ARG A 97 -3.56 -12.47 -4.54
CA ARG A 97 -2.76 -11.52 -3.77
C ARG A 97 -3.31 -11.33 -2.36
N LEU A 98 -4.63 -11.20 -2.21
CA LEU A 98 -5.25 -11.06 -0.89
C LEU A 98 -5.02 -12.30 -0.01
N ARG A 99 -5.13 -13.51 -0.58
CA ARG A 99 -4.83 -14.77 0.13
C ARG A 99 -3.37 -14.85 0.55
N ARG A 100 -2.46 -14.55 -0.38
CA ARG A 100 -1.03 -14.52 -0.08
C ARG A 100 -0.75 -13.54 1.06
N LEU A 101 -1.26 -12.31 0.97
CA LEU A 101 -1.08 -11.29 2.00
C LEU A 101 -1.54 -11.78 3.38
N GLN A 102 -2.72 -12.40 3.48
CA GLN A 102 -3.21 -12.95 4.75
C GLN A 102 -2.29 -14.04 5.31
N ASN A 103 -1.77 -14.92 4.45
CA ASN A 103 -0.83 -15.96 4.87
C ASN A 103 0.49 -15.36 5.35
N ASP A 104 1.03 -14.37 4.62
CA ASP A 104 2.32 -13.75 4.89
C ASP A 104 2.30 -12.85 6.13
N ILE A 105 1.15 -12.25 6.45
CA ILE A 105 0.94 -11.46 7.69
C ILE A 105 0.78 -12.36 8.93
N GLY A 106 0.25 -13.57 8.76
CA GLY A 106 0.05 -14.52 9.85
C GLY A 106 -1.05 -14.15 10.85
N SER A 107 -1.79 -13.08 10.60
CA SER A 107 -2.93 -12.64 11.40
C SER A 107 -4.13 -12.26 10.52
N ARG A 108 -5.34 -12.34 11.08
CA ARG A 108 -6.54 -11.93 10.34
C ARG A 108 -6.60 -10.42 10.23
N ILE A 109 -6.58 -9.94 8.98
CA ILE A 109 -6.83 -8.55 8.63
C ILE A 109 -8.08 -8.45 7.75
N PHE A 110 -8.69 -7.28 7.69
CA PHE A 110 -9.79 -7.04 6.76
C PHE A 110 -9.23 -6.99 5.34
N THR A 111 -9.71 -7.88 4.47
CA THR A 111 -9.41 -7.86 3.04
C THR A 111 -10.69 -7.88 2.22
N SER A 112 -10.73 -7.16 1.11
CA SER A 112 -11.86 -7.15 0.19
C SER A 112 -11.41 -6.92 -1.25
N ILE A 113 -12.18 -7.42 -2.20
CA ILE A 113 -12.06 -6.95 -3.58
C ILE A 113 -12.52 -5.49 -3.66
N ILE A 114 -12.00 -4.76 -4.66
CA ILE A 114 -12.36 -3.36 -4.87
C ILE A 114 -13.80 -3.27 -5.39
N GLN A 115 -14.72 -3.06 -4.46
CA GLN A 115 -16.11 -2.73 -4.75
C GLN A 115 -16.33 -1.25 -4.42
N PRO A 116 -16.78 -0.39 -5.36
CA PRO A 116 -16.86 1.04 -5.14
C PRO A 116 -17.59 1.47 -3.87
N LYS A 117 -18.75 0.86 -3.58
CA LYS A 117 -19.53 1.17 -2.38
C LYS A 117 -18.81 0.78 -1.07
N VAL A 118 -18.11 -0.37 -1.07
CA VAL A 118 -17.40 -0.86 0.11
C VAL A 118 -16.13 -0.04 0.34
N LEU A 119 -15.41 0.27 -0.74
CA LEU A 119 -14.21 1.09 -0.70
C LEU A 119 -14.55 2.52 -0.23
N ALA A 120 -15.57 3.17 -0.81
CA ALA A 120 -16.00 4.50 -0.40
C ALA A 120 -16.36 4.56 1.09
N LYS A 121 -17.09 3.55 1.62
CA LYS A 121 -17.39 3.46 3.05
C LYS A 121 -16.14 3.32 3.91
N ALA A 122 -15.14 2.59 3.43
CA ALA A 122 -13.86 2.44 4.13
C ALA A 122 -13.06 3.74 4.13
N ILE A 123 -12.95 4.42 2.98
CA ILE A 123 -12.22 5.69 2.82
C ILE A 123 -12.79 6.78 3.73
N ARG A 124 -14.11 6.94 3.76
CA ARG A 124 -14.77 7.97 4.62
C ARG A 124 -14.47 7.82 6.11
N ARG A 125 -14.06 6.65 6.55
CA ARG A 125 -13.72 6.36 7.96
C ARG A 125 -12.21 6.31 8.20
N ALA A 126 -11.43 6.31 7.13
CA ALA A 126 -9.98 6.19 7.20
C ALA A 126 -9.35 7.49 7.73
N ASP A 127 -8.32 7.31 8.54
CA ASP A 127 -7.41 8.39 8.91
C ASP A 127 -6.28 8.52 7.90
N VAL A 128 -5.92 7.38 7.27
CA VAL A 128 -4.87 7.28 6.25
C VAL A 128 -5.33 6.39 5.11
N VAL A 129 -5.08 6.82 3.87
CA VAL A 129 -5.30 6.03 2.67
C VAL A 129 -4.00 5.91 1.89
N ILE A 130 -3.56 4.68 1.63
CA ILE A 130 -2.34 4.39 0.86
C ILE A 130 -2.73 3.77 -0.50
N GLY A 131 -2.37 4.45 -1.59
CA GLY A 131 -2.50 3.93 -2.95
C GLY A 131 -1.26 3.10 -3.34
N ALA A 132 -1.41 1.78 -3.43
CA ALA A 132 -0.34 0.83 -3.77
C ALA A 132 -0.66 0.03 -5.06
N LEU A 133 -1.47 0.59 -5.94
CA LEU A 133 -1.80 -0.01 -7.23
C LEU A 133 -0.73 0.30 -8.27
N ARG A 134 -0.39 -0.71 -9.07
CA ARG A 134 0.46 -0.58 -10.25
C ARG A 134 -0.28 -1.14 -11.47
N SER A 135 -0.29 -0.38 -12.56
CA SER A 135 -0.69 -0.93 -13.85
C SER A 135 0.47 -1.67 -14.49
N PRO A 136 0.25 -2.86 -15.07
CA PRO A 136 1.28 -3.55 -15.85
C PRO A 136 1.60 -2.80 -17.16
N ILE A 137 0.65 -2.05 -17.70
CA ILE A 137 0.77 -1.29 -18.96
C ILE A 137 0.02 0.03 -18.82
N GLY A 138 0.73 1.14 -19.09
CA GLY A 138 0.11 2.47 -19.12
C GLY A 138 -0.18 3.09 -17.74
N ARG A 139 -1.29 3.83 -17.64
CA ARG A 139 -1.65 4.56 -16.43
C ARG A 139 -2.25 3.66 -15.35
N THR A 140 -1.95 3.95 -14.10
CA THR A 140 -2.62 3.32 -12.96
C THR A 140 -4.13 3.58 -13.03
N PRO A 141 -4.99 2.57 -12.80
CA PRO A 141 -6.43 2.77 -12.82
C PRO A 141 -6.86 3.71 -11.69
N CYS A 142 -7.75 4.64 -12.02
CA CYS A 142 -8.39 5.49 -11.03
C CYS A 142 -9.50 4.67 -10.34
N VAL A 143 -9.29 4.32 -9.08
CA VAL A 143 -10.25 3.53 -8.27
C VAL A 143 -10.88 4.34 -7.15
N VAL A 144 -10.34 5.53 -6.89
CA VAL A 144 -10.86 6.51 -5.93
C VAL A 144 -11.29 7.74 -6.70
N SER A 145 -12.56 8.09 -6.63
CA SER A 145 -13.12 9.30 -7.22
C SER A 145 -13.20 10.43 -6.18
N GLU A 146 -13.34 11.67 -6.62
CA GLU A 146 -13.40 12.84 -5.73
C GLU A 146 -14.55 12.77 -4.72
N ASP A 147 -15.67 12.16 -5.11
CA ASP A 147 -16.85 11.97 -4.24
C ASP A 147 -16.65 10.92 -3.12
N MET A 148 -15.55 10.16 -3.16
CA MET A 148 -15.20 9.18 -2.13
C MET A 148 -14.38 9.79 -0.98
N ILE A 149 -13.76 10.94 -1.23
CA ILE A 149 -12.90 11.68 -0.30
C ILE A 149 -13.69 12.77 0.38
#